data_3715ba1f0742ad3451d118228310efd0
#
_entry.id   3715ba1f0742ad3451d118228310efd0
#
_cell.length_a   1.000
_cell.length_b   1.000
_cell.length_c   1.000
_cell.angle_alpha   90.00
_cell.angle_beta   90.00
_cell.angle_gamma   90.00
#
_symmetry.space_group_name_H-M   'P 1'
#
loop_
_entity.id
_entity.type
_entity.pdbx_description
1 polymer ?
#
loop_
_entity_poly.entity_id
_entity_poly.type
_entity_poly.pdbx_seq_one_letter_code
_entity_poly.pdbx_strand_id
1 'polypeptide(L)'
;MYLCKKNTALSERRLKINAYLCRSDMKVDAKQQLFRKLKKENCFWSYDLSKMKSISDESLIEHVLLHLDIEDINHLFQLFGYKKVKRVWLDRVAPQGAMFRPYNILYAWYYFGAKRPEAYVKSIETRHINRKMSA
;
A
#
# COMPACT_ATOMS: atom_id res chain seq x y z
N MET A 1 -14.97 13.32 -23.62
CA MET A 1 -15.05 12.68 -22.91
C MET A 1 -15.01 12.30 -22.38
N TYR A 2 -15.14 12.21 -22.42
CA TYR A 2 -15.24 11.39 -21.57
C TYR A 2 -14.78 11.35 -20.96
N LEU A 3 -14.49 11.64 -21.13
CA LEU A 3 -14.23 11.08 -20.41
C LEU A 3 -14.09 11.27 -19.64
N CYS A 4 -14.20 11.82 -19.60
CA CYS A 4 -14.29 11.56 -18.80
C CYS A 4 -14.66 11.48 -18.09
N LYS A 5 -15.21 11.99 -18.04
CA LYS A 5 -15.75 11.63 -17.37
C LYS A 5 -16.04 11.06 -16.83
N LYS A 6 -16.05 11.22 -17.05
CA LYS A 6 -16.23 10.24 -16.78
C LYS A 6 -15.50 9.57 -16.75
N ASN A 7 -15.08 10.36 -17.02
CA ASN A 7 -14.30 9.53 -17.13
C ASN A 7 -13.89 8.60 -16.24
N THR A 8 -14.01 8.97 -15.45
CA THR A 8 -13.66 7.99 -14.49
C THR A 8 -14.55 6.75 -14.51
N ALA A 9 -15.82 6.95 -14.35
CA ALA A 9 -16.75 5.82 -14.44
C ALA A 9 -16.63 5.09 -15.76
N LEU A 10 -16.40 5.85 -16.79
CA LEU A 10 -16.21 5.28 -18.10
C LEU A 10 -14.91 4.51 -18.20
N SER A 11 -13.86 5.05 -17.63
CA SER A 11 -12.58 4.36 -17.55
C SER A 11 -12.69 3.06 -16.79
N GLU A 12 -13.42 3.07 -15.71
CA GLU A 12 -13.63 1.89 -14.90
C GLU A 12 -14.34 0.80 -15.67
N ARG A 13 -15.36 1.15 -16.43
CA ARG A 13 -16.09 0.17 -17.21
C ARG A 13 -15.26 -0.43 -18.33
N ARG A 14 -14.50 0.40 -19.03
CA ARG A 14 -13.59 -0.10 -20.04
C ARG A 14 -12.54 -1.01 -19.46
N LEU A 15 -11.99 -0.62 -18.35
CA LEU A 15 -10.99 -1.42 -17.67
C LEU A 15 -11.55 -2.76 -17.20
N LYS A 16 -12.81 -2.82 -16.80
CA LYS A 16 -13.42 -4.07 -16.40
C LYS A 16 -13.45 -5.08 -17.53
N ILE A 17 -13.78 -4.65 -18.74
CA ILE A 17 -13.83 -5.55 -19.89
C ILE A 17 -12.45 -6.08 -20.21
N ASN A 18 -11.48 -5.22 -20.34
CA ASN A 18 -10.12 -5.62 -20.64
C ASN A 18 -9.47 -6.40 -19.52
N ALA A 19 -9.83 -6.08 -18.31
CA ALA A 19 -9.24 -6.70 -17.13
C ALA A 19 -9.58 -8.19 -17.02
N TYR A 20 -10.71 -8.63 -17.52
CA TYR A 20 -11.03 -10.05 -17.52
C TYR A 20 -10.05 -10.87 -18.36
N LEU A 21 -9.55 -10.27 -19.42
CA LEU A 21 -8.63 -10.95 -20.33
C LEU A 21 -7.18 -10.89 -19.88
N CYS A 22 -6.76 -9.76 -19.33
CA CYS A 22 -5.35 -9.48 -19.06
C CYS A 22 -5.04 -9.20 -17.59
N ARG A 23 -6.00 -9.37 -16.72
CA ARG A 23 -5.87 -8.94 -15.31
C ARG A 23 -4.69 -9.58 -14.59
N SER A 24 -4.50 -10.88 -14.78
CA SER A 24 -3.41 -11.60 -14.11
C SER A 24 -2.05 -11.07 -14.55
N ASP A 25 -1.87 -10.94 -15.85
CA ASP A 25 -0.60 -10.51 -16.42
C ASP A 25 -0.29 -9.06 -16.06
N MET A 26 -1.30 -8.19 -16.13
CA MET A 26 -1.14 -6.80 -15.73
C MET A 26 -0.78 -6.65 -14.26
N LYS A 27 -1.37 -7.47 -13.40
CA LYS A 27 -1.05 -7.44 -11.97
C LYS A 27 0.36 -7.92 -11.68
N VAL A 28 0.80 -8.96 -12.36
CA VAL A 28 2.16 -9.47 -12.22
C VAL A 28 3.15 -8.41 -12.66
N ASP A 29 2.90 -7.78 -13.80
CA ASP A 29 3.75 -6.70 -14.31
C ASP A 29 3.82 -5.51 -13.34
N ALA A 30 2.68 -5.07 -12.84
CA ALA A 30 2.62 -3.95 -11.90
C ALA A 30 3.36 -4.26 -10.61
N LYS A 31 3.20 -5.47 -10.09
CA LYS A 31 3.96 -5.91 -8.90
C LYS A 31 5.46 -5.89 -9.17
N GLN A 32 5.87 -6.38 -10.32
CA GLN A 32 7.28 -6.43 -10.68
C GLN A 32 7.88 -5.04 -10.86
N GLN A 33 7.10 -4.11 -11.40
CA GLN A 33 7.54 -2.73 -11.54
C GLN A 33 7.77 -2.08 -10.18
N LEU A 34 6.83 -2.25 -9.26
CA LEU A 34 6.97 -1.73 -7.89
C LEU A 34 8.16 -2.37 -7.19
N PHE A 35 8.33 -3.67 -7.35
CA PHE A 35 9.44 -4.39 -6.75
C PHE A 35 10.79 -3.90 -7.29
N ARG A 36 10.90 -3.71 -8.61
CA ARG A 36 12.11 -3.16 -9.23
C ARG A 36 12.40 -1.76 -8.73
N LYS A 37 11.36 -0.94 -8.56
CA LYS A 37 11.52 0.41 -8.03
C LYS A 37 12.03 0.38 -6.59
N LEU A 38 11.49 -0.50 -5.76
CA LEU A 38 11.97 -0.69 -4.38
C LEU A 38 13.43 -1.12 -4.33
N LYS A 39 13.84 -2.02 -5.23
CA LYS A 39 15.24 -2.44 -5.32
C LYS A 39 16.14 -1.27 -5.72
N LYS A 40 15.70 -0.48 -6.68
CA LYS A 40 16.46 0.68 -7.16
C LYS A 40 16.68 1.72 -6.06
N GLU A 41 15.67 1.91 -5.21
CA GLU A 41 15.72 2.85 -4.08
C GLU A 41 16.43 2.27 -2.85
N ASN A 42 17.01 1.07 -2.97
CA ASN A 42 17.71 0.39 -1.86
C ASN A 42 16.84 0.18 -0.61
N CYS A 43 15.56 -0.03 -0.80
CA CYS A 43 14.64 -0.25 0.33
C CYS A 43 14.86 -1.57 1.03
N PHE A 44 15.65 -2.46 0.48
CA PHE A 44 15.96 -3.77 1.04
C PHE A 44 17.42 -3.88 1.49
N TRP A 45 17.94 -2.84 2.10
CA TRP A 45 19.35 -2.77 2.49
C TRP A 45 19.82 -3.93 3.37
N SER A 46 18.90 -4.56 4.10
CA SER A 46 19.22 -5.69 4.96
C SER A 46 19.08 -7.06 4.27
N TYR A 47 18.72 -7.07 3.00
CA TYR A 47 18.53 -8.29 2.23
C TYR A 47 19.56 -8.42 1.12
N ASP A 48 19.90 -9.66 0.79
CA ASP A 48 20.74 -9.93 -0.37
C ASP A 48 19.88 -9.81 -1.65
N LEU A 49 19.99 -8.66 -2.30
CA LEU A 49 19.21 -8.34 -3.47
C LEU A 49 19.48 -9.26 -4.66
N SER A 50 20.68 -9.85 -4.73
CA SER A 50 21.02 -10.74 -5.82
C SER A 50 20.21 -12.03 -5.79
N LYS A 51 19.78 -12.45 -4.61
CA LYS A 51 18.99 -13.66 -4.41
C LYS A 51 17.48 -13.39 -4.37
N MET A 52 17.11 -12.15 -4.21
CA MET A 52 15.69 -11.78 -4.05
C MET A 52 15.00 -11.66 -5.40
N LYS A 53 14.27 -12.71 -5.78
CA LYS A 53 13.54 -12.76 -7.05
C LYS A 53 12.10 -12.27 -6.94
N SER A 54 11.50 -12.44 -5.77
CA SER A 54 10.10 -12.08 -5.54
C SER A 54 9.89 -11.66 -4.10
N ILE A 55 8.74 -11.07 -3.85
CA ILE A 55 8.37 -10.56 -2.53
C ILE A 55 6.88 -10.89 -2.30
N SER A 56 6.52 -11.16 -1.05
CA SER A 56 5.12 -11.39 -0.72
C SER A 56 4.30 -10.12 -0.88
N ASP A 57 3.00 -10.27 -1.10
CA ASP A 57 2.10 -9.13 -1.29
C ASP A 57 2.13 -8.20 -0.07
N GLU A 58 2.10 -8.76 1.12
CA GLU A 58 2.12 -7.98 2.37
C GLU A 58 3.41 -7.18 2.51
N SER A 59 4.54 -7.80 2.22
CA SER A 59 5.83 -7.12 2.28
C SER A 59 5.95 -6.05 1.21
N LEU A 60 5.43 -6.30 0.02
CA LEU A 60 5.41 -5.30 -1.04
C LEU A 60 4.59 -4.08 -0.62
N ILE A 61 3.39 -4.30 -0.09
CA ILE A 61 2.52 -3.21 0.39
C ILE A 61 3.22 -2.42 1.49
N GLU A 62 3.79 -3.11 2.45
CA GLU A 62 4.50 -2.48 3.57
C GLU A 62 5.63 -1.58 3.06
N HIS A 63 6.49 -2.09 2.20
CA HIS A 63 7.64 -1.32 1.71
C HIS A 63 7.23 -0.15 0.83
N VAL A 64 6.20 -0.31 0.01
CA VAL A 64 5.69 0.79 -0.81
C VAL A 64 5.14 1.92 0.07
N LEU A 65 4.38 1.56 1.11
CA LEU A 65 3.83 2.56 2.03
C LEU A 65 4.91 3.30 2.83
N LEU A 66 6.02 2.64 3.12
CA LEU A 66 7.09 3.23 3.93
C LEU A 66 8.10 4.03 3.11
N HIS A 67 8.33 3.68 1.86
CA HIS A 67 9.49 4.17 1.13
C HIS A 67 9.18 4.86 -0.19
N LEU A 68 8.03 4.61 -0.79
CA LEU A 68 7.70 5.18 -2.09
C LEU A 68 6.70 6.34 -1.95
N ASP A 69 6.45 7.01 -3.05
CA ASP A 69 5.64 8.22 -3.04
C ASP A 69 4.15 7.94 -3.29
N ILE A 70 3.36 9.01 -3.29
CA ILE A 70 1.90 8.93 -3.37
C ILE A 70 1.42 8.26 -4.65
N GLU A 71 2.12 8.48 -5.76
CA GLU A 71 1.74 7.86 -7.03
C GLU A 71 1.85 6.34 -6.96
N ASP A 72 2.91 5.84 -6.38
CA ASP A 72 3.11 4.40 -6.20
C ASP A 72 2.11 3.82 -5.23
N ILE A 73 1.77 4.55 -4.18
CA ILE A 73 0.74 4.13 -3.23
C ILE A 73 -0.62 4.07 -3.91
N ASN A 74 -0.93 5.01 -4.79
CA ASN A 74 -2.16 4.96 -5.57
C ASN A 74 -2.22 3.73 -6.47
N HIS A 75 -1.11 3.39 -7.12
CA HIS A 75 -1.01 2.15 -7.89
C HIS A 75 -1.22 0.92 -7.01
N LEU A 76 -0.72 0.96 -5.80
CA LEU A 76 -0.89 -0.11 -4.83
C LEU A 76 -2.38 -0.34 -4.52
N PHE A 77 -3.14 0.74 -4.29
CA PHE A 77 -4.58 0.63 -4.08
C PHE A 77 -5.32 0.05 -5.28
N GLN A 78 -4.91 0.44 -6.48
CA GLN A 78 -5.48 -0.11 -7.71
C GLN A 78 -5.17 -1.60 -7.86
N LEU A 79 -3.98 -2.00 -7.48
CA LEU A 79 -3.51 -3.37 -7.65
C LEU A 79 -4.10 -4.34 -6.64
N PHE A 80 -4.14 -3.96 -5.37
CA PHE A 80 -4.54 -4.85 -4.27
C PHE A 80 -5.92 -4.54 -3.69
N GLY A 81 -6.45 -3.35 -3.91
CA GLY A 81 -7.72 -2.91 -3.35
C GLY A 81 -7.59 -2.32 -1.95
N TYR A 82 -8.58 -1.51 -1.61
CA TYR A 82 -8.61 -0.74 -0.37
C TYR A 82 -8.49 -1.62 0.88
N LYS A 83 -9.27 -2.70 0.94
CA LYS A 83 -9.35 -3.53 2.14
C LYS A 83 -8.01 -4.20 2.46
N LYS A 84 -7.34 -4.72 1.44
CA LYS A 84 -6.06 -5.41 1.64
C LYS A 84 -4.97 -4.44 2.06
N VAL A 85 -4.87 -3.30 1.40
CA VAL A 85 -3.88 -2.27 1.73
C VAL A 85 -4.11 -1.75 3.15
N LYS A 86 -5.36 -1.45 3.51
CA LYS A 86 -5.69 -0.99 4.86
C LYS A 86 -5.32 -2.02 5.92
N ARG A 87 -5.60 -3.29 5.67
CA ARG A 87 -5.25 -4.35 6.62
C ARG A 87 -3.75 -4.44 6.84
N VAL A 88 -2.97 -4.43 5.78
CA VAL A 88 -1.51 -4.47 5.89
C VAL A 88 -0.99 -3.23 6.61
N TRP A 89 -1.55 -2.06 6.30
CA TRP A 89 -1.19 -0.83 6.99
C TRP A 89 -1.45 -0.92 8.49
N LEU A 90 -2.62 -1.42 8.88
CA LEU A 90 -2.98 -1.57 10.29
C LEU A 90 -2.08 -2.58 11.02
N ASP A 91 -1.69 -3.66 10.33
CA ASP A 91 -0.95 -4.74 10.97
C ASP A 91 0.56 -4.50 11.00
N ARG A 92 1.10 -3.86 9.97
CA ARG A 92 2.55 -3.79 9.79
C ARG A 92 3.13 -2.37 9.77
N VAL A 93 2.39 -1.39 9.30
CA VAL A 93 2.92 -0.03 9.10
C VAL A 93 2.58 0.88 10.27
N ALA A 94 1.31 0.97 10.63
CA ALA A 94 0.86 1.85 11.71
C ALA A 94 1.49 1.53 13.06
N PRO A 95 1.74 0.26 13.42
CA PRO A 95 2.37 -0.07 14.70
C PRO A 95 3.87 0.19 14.77
N GLN A 96 4.53 0.64 13.71
CA GLN A 96 5.98 0.80 13.72
C GLN A 96 6.49 1.96 14.58
N GLY A 97 5.59 2.80 15.09
CA GLY A 97 5.92 3.76 16.12
C GLY A 97 6.32 5.13 15.63
N ALA A 98 7.07 5.83 16.46
CA ALA A 98 7.28 7.28 16.33
C ALA A 98 7.94 7.71 15.01
N MET A 99 8.84 6.89 14.47
CA MET A 99 9.57 7.23 13.25
C MET A 99 8.63 7.46 12.07
N PHE A 100 7.61 6.63 11.93
CA PHE A 100 6.68 6.70 10.81
C PHE A 100 5.34 7.34 11.17
N ARG A 101 5.20 7.85 12.40
CA ARG A 101 3.93 8.43 12.86
C ARG A 101 3.42 9.56 11.97
N PRO A 102 4.23 10.51 11.53
CA PRO A 102 3.73 11.57 10.64
C PRO A 102 3.14 11.03 9.34
N TYR A 103 3.78 10.03 8.76
CA TYR A 103 3.28 9.39 7.54
C TYR A 103 1.99 8.62 7.82
N ASN A 104 1.91 7.93 8.93
CA ASN A 104 0.71 7.18 9.31
C ASN A 104 -0.47 8.11 9.59
N ILE A 105 -0.24 9.27 10.18
CA ILE A 105 -1.26 10.29 10.39
C ILE A 105 -1.78 10.78 9.03
N LEU A 106 -0.87 11.06 8.09
CA LEU A 106 -1.24 11.48 6.74
C LEU A 106 -2.07 10.40 6.05
N TYR A 107 -1.65 9.15 6.12
CA TYR A 107 -2.37 8.05 5.49
C TYR A 107 -3.74 7.82 6.12
N ALA A 108 -3.84 7.91 7.44
CA ALA A 108 -5.11 7.79 8.14
C ALA A 108 -6.10 8.86 7.67
N TRP A 109 -5.63 10.07 7.49
CA TRP A 109 -6.47 11.17 7.02
C TRP A 109 -6.78 11.04 5.53
N TYR A 110 -5.77 10.87 4.71
CA TYR A 110 -5.89 10.99 3.25
C TYR A 110 -6.50 9.74 2.60
N TYR A 111 -6.05 8.56 2.99
CA TYR A 111 -6.51 7.32 2.37
C TYR A 111 -7.66 6.66 3.12
N PHE A 112 -7.67 6.76 4.43
CA PHE A 112 -8.61 6.00 5.25
C PHE A 112 -9.70 6.85 5.89
N GLY A 113 -9.71 8.15 5.59
CA GLY A 113 -10.80 9.04 5.97
C GLY A 113 -11.01 9.24 7.45
N ALA A 114 -9.96 9.09 8.26
CA ALA A 114 -10.06 9.29 9.70
C ALA A 114 -10.33 10.75 10.01
N LYS A 115 -11.36 11.02 10.80
CA LYS A 115 -11.71 12.39 11.19
C LYS A 115 -10.71 12.96 12.19
N ARG A 116 -10.14 12.12 13.03
CA ARG A 116 -9.14 12.50 14.01
C ARG A 116 -7.93 11.58 13.83
N PRO A 117 -7.11 11.84 12.80
CA PRO A 117 -6.05 10.91 12.41
C PRO A 117 -5.01 10.66 13.50
N GLU A 118 -4.63 11.69 14.25
CA GLU A 118 -3.66 11.52 15.34
C GLU A 118 -4.17 10.57 16.42
N ALA A 119 -5.41 10.77 16.86
CA ALA A 119 -6.03 9.90 17.86
C ALA A 119 -6.20 8.48 17.33
N TYR A 120 -6.54 8.37 16.06
CA TYR A 120 -6.72 7.08 15.40
C TYR A 120 -5.42 6.28 15.35
N VAL A 121 -4.33 6.91 14.93
CA VAL A 121 -3.01 6.26 14.86
C VAL A 121 -2.55 5.87 16.26
N LYS A 122 -2.71 6.77 17.23
CA LYS A 122 -2.35 6.49 18.62
C LYS A 122 -3.11 5.28 19.16
N SER A 123 -4.40 5.16 18.83
CA SER A 123 -5.20 4.02 19.29
C SER A 123 -4.71 2.71 18.68
N ILE A 124 -4.24 2.73 17.43
CA ILE A 124 -3.68 1.55 16.78
C ILE A 124 -2.38 1.13 17.47
N GLU A 125 -1.50 2.07 17.72
CA GLU A 125 -0.24 1.82 18.42
C GLU A 125 -0.49 1.23 19.82
N THR A 126 -1.41 1.80 20.54
CA THR A 126 -1.77 1.33 21.90
C THR A 126 -2.32 -0.09 21.86
N ARG A 127 -3.22 -0.38 20.96
CA ARG A 127 -3.77 -1.74 20.81
C ARG A 127 -2.70 -2.77 20.44
N HIS A 128 -1.76 -2.37 19.62
CA HIS A 128 -0.66 -3.26 19.23
C HIS A 128 0.25 -3.57 20.42
N ILE A 129 0.60 -2.56 21.20
CA ILE A 129 1.39 -2.73 22.41
C ILE A 129 0.65 -3.65 23.41
N ASN A 130 -0.63 -3.39 23.64
CA ASN A 130 -1.42 -4.18 24.57
C ASN A 130 -1.49 -5.66 24.16
N ARG A 131 -1.63 -5.92 22.86
CA ARG A 131 -1.62 -7.30 22.35
C ARG A 131 -0.30 -8.00 22.64
N LYS A 132 0.80 -7.28 22.45
CA LYS A 132 2.15 -7.85 22.73
C LYS A 132 2.34 -8.14 24.21
N MET A 133 1.85 -7.27 25.06
CA MET A 133 1.98 -7.44 26.51
C MET A 133 1.08 -8.54 27.06
N SER A 134 -0.01 -8.84 26.37
CA SER A 134 -0.96 -9.89 26.79
C SER A 134 -0.60 -11.28 26.27
N ALA A 135 0.31 -11.37 25.33
CA ALA A 135 0.68 -12.62 24.67
C ALA A 135 1.65 -13.49 25.49
#